data_21426745e1fb4423705e756b7ca427a8
#
_entry.id   21426745e1fb4423705e756b7ca427a8
#
_cell.length_a   1.000
_cell.length_b   1.000
_cell.length_c   1.000
_cell.angle_alpha   90.00
_cell.angle_beta   90.00
_cell.angle_gamma   90.00
#
_symmetry.space_group_name_H-M   'P 1'
#
loop_
_entity.id
_entity.type
_entity.pdbx_description
1 polymer ?
#
loop_
_entity_poly.entity_id
_entity_poly.type
_entity_poly.pdbx_seq_one_letter_code
_entity_poly.pdbx_strand_id
1 'polypeptide(L)'
;MRKVTLAHEFSAISECWAPVVVAELNGQQVKLVRLEGEFRWHRHAREDELFLVISGDLRIDLPDRSIQLSEGEFFVVPRGVEHRPVATPTAEVLLFEPATTVRTGDRGPAAAPAV
;
A
#
# COMPACT_ATOMS: atom_id res chain seq x y z
N MET A 1 -7.14 21.24 -8.56
CA MET A 1 -7.22 19.93 -9.21
C MET A 1 -6.10 19.77 -10.21
N ARG A 2 -5.49 18.60 -10.25
CA ARG A 2 -4.36 18.35 -11.11
C ARG A 2 -4.37 16.92 -11.64
N LYS A 3 -3.74 16.76 -12.80
CA LYS A 3 -3.49 15.45 -13.36
C LYS A 3 -2.29 14.84 -12.65
N VAL A 4 -2.38 13.56 -12.30
CA VAL A 4 -1.27 12.80 -11.71
C VAL A 4 -0.66 11.90 -12.78
N THR A 5 0.64 12.02 -12.99
CA THR A 5 1.41 11.14 -13.88
C THR A 5 2.24 10.22 -12.99
N LEU A 6 1.90 8.94 -12.95
CA LEU A 6 2.49 8.00 -12.00
C LEU A 6 4.01 7.95 -12.09
N ALA A 7 4.56 7.82 -13.29
CA ALA A 7 6.01 7.75 -13.47
C ALA A 7 6.72 8.98 -12.92
N HIS A 8 6.12 10.15 -13.12
CA HIS A 8 6.67 11.40 -12.61
C HIS A 8 6.66 11.43 -11.08
N GLU A 9 5.52 11.06 -10.47
CA GLU A 9 5.40 11.04 -9.01
C GLU A 9 6.38 10.05 -8.38
N PHE A 10 6.49 8.84 -8.92
CA PHE A 10 7.44 7.85 -8.40
C PHE A 10 8.89 8.32 -8.53
N SER A 11 9.23 9.07 -9.57
CA SER A 11 10.60 9.58 -9.74
C SER A 11 11.02 10.51 -8.60
N ALA A 12 10.07 11.12 -7.92
CA ALA A 12 10.33 12.02 -6.79
C ALA A 12 10.33 11.30 -5.43
N ILE A 13 9.96 10.02 -5.40
CA ILE A 13 9.93 9.24 -4.16
C ILE A 13 11.27 8.53 -3.99
N SER A 14 12.02 8.91 -2.96
CA SER A 14 13.33 8.30 -2.67
C SER A 14 13.29 7.33 -1.49
N GLU A 15 12.29 7.45 -0.63
CA GLU A 15 12.21 6.69 0.61
C GLU A 15 11.24 5.52 0.46
N CYS A 16 11.66 4.33 0.89
CA CYS A 16 10.78 3.17 0.91
C CYS A 16 9.87 3.18 2.12
N TRP A 17 8.71 2.55 2.01
CA TRP A 17 7.72 2.42 3.09
C TRP A 17 7.19 3.76 3.61
N ALA A 18 7.26 4.80 2.80
CA ALA A 18 6.80 6.14 3.12
C ALA A 18 5.78 6.60 2.07
N PRO A 19 4.51 6.21 2.19
CA PRO A 19 3.48 6.56 1.21
C PRO A 19 3.28 8.05 1.06
N VAL A 20 3.05 8.49 -0.17
CA VAL A 20 2.76 9.87 -0.51
C VAL A 20 1.33 9.96 -1.02
N VAL A 21 0.53 10.80 -0.40
CA VAL A 21 -0.85 11.04 -0.85
C VAL A 21 -0.81 11.91 -2.09
N VAL A 22 -1.33 11.42 -3.21
CA VAL A 22 -1.35 12.16 -4.48
C VAL A 22 -2.75 12.62 -4.88
N ALA A 23 -3.79 12.06 -4.29
CA ALA A 23 -5.17 12.48 -4.57
C ALA A 23 -6.11 11.99 -3.46
N GLU A 24 -7.27 12.63 -3.39
CA GLU A 24 -8.35 12.22 -2.49
C GLU A 24 -9.67 12.27 -3.23
N LEU A 25 -10.55 11.33 -2.93
CA LEU A 25 -11.90 11.31 -3.48
C LEU A 25 -12.82 10.55 -2.52
N ASN A 26 -13.95 11.16 -2.21
CA ASN A 26 -15.00 10.55 -1.38
C ASN A 26 -14.49 9.97 -0.05
N GLY A 27 -13.57 10.68 0.61
CA GLY A 27 -12.99 10.20 1.87
C GLY A 27 -11.92 9.13 1.72
N GLN A 28 -11.58 8.76 0.48
CA GLN A 28 -10.51 7.82 0.18
C GLN A 28 -9.27 8.56 -0.26
N GLN A 29 -8.11 7.97 -0.07
CA GLN A 29 -6.85 8.52 -0.53
C GLN A 29 -6.21 7.59 -1.55
N VAL A 30 -5.64 8.19 -2.59
CA VAL A 30 -4.74 7.50 -3.51
C VAL A 30 -3.33 7.83 -3.06
N LYS A 31 -2.56 6.79 -2.72
CA LYS A 31 -1.18 6.93 -2.26
C LYS A 31 -0.23 6.18 -3.17
N LEU A 32 0.97 6.68 -3.31
CA LEU A 32 2.04 5.99 -4.02
C LEU A 32 3.14 5.67 -3.03
N VAL A 33 3.72 4.47 -3.15
CA VAL A 33 4.76 4.02 -2.22
C VAL A 33 5.77 3.14 -2.94
N ARG A 34 7.05 3.29 -2.57
CA ARG A 34 8.10 2.34 -2.95
C ARG A 34 8.25 1.34 -1.84
N LEU A 35 8.29 0.06 -2.20
CA LEU A 35 8.46 -1.02 -1.25
C LEU A 35 9.75 -1.78 -1.55
N GLU A 36 10.44 -2.21 -0.49
CA GLU A 36 11.64 -3.02 -0.61
C GLU A 36 11.62 -4.06 0.49
N GLY A 37 11.68 -5.34 0.10
CA GLY A 37 11.70 -6.42 1.05
C GLY A 37 10.39 -6.56 1.82
N GLU A 38 10.53 -7.05 3.04
CA GLU A 38 9.44 -7.49 3.88
C GLU A 38 8.98 -6.42 4.84
N PHE A 39 7.65 -6.23 4.93
CA PHE A 39 7.05 -5.42 5.96
C PHE A 39 6.72 -6.34 7.16
N ARG A 40 5.87 -5.87 8.07
CA ARG A 40 5.46 -6.67 9.21
C ARG A 40 4.01 -7.14 9.06
N TRP A 41 3.64 -8.14 9.82
CA TRP A 41 2.25 -8.59 9.94
C TRP A 41 1.44 -7.53 10.66
N HIS A 42 0.30 -7.16 10.09
CA HIS A 42 -0.62 -6.19 10.68
C HIS A 42 -2.01 -6.33 10.08
N ARG A 43 -2.97 -5.61 10.62
CA ARG A 43 -4.33 -5.55 10.09
C ARG A 43 -4.90 -4.16 10.31
N HIS A 44 -5.96 -3.86 9.55
CA HIS A 44 -6.74 -2.64 9.72
C HIS A 44 -8.16 -3.07 10.06
N ALA A 45 -8.64 -2.77 11.28
CA ALA A 45 -9.92 -3.30 11.75
C ALA A 45 -11.12 -2.72 11.00
N ARG A 46 -10.99 -1.53 10.44
CA ARG A 46 -12.12 -0.79 9.86
C ARG A 46 -11.95 -0.40 8.40
N GLU A 47 -10.80 -0.66 7.81
CA GLU A 47 -10.51 -0.23 6.45
C GLU A 47 -10.14 -1.41 5.57
N ASP A 48 -10.73 -1.45 4.38
CA ASP A 48 -10.25 -2.30 3.30
C ASP A 48 -9.08 -1.57 2.64
N GLU A 49 -8.10 -2.29 2.12
CA GLU A 49 -6.93 -1.69 1.51
C GLU A 49 -6.65 -2.33 0.16
N LEU A 50 -6.56 -1.51 -0.89
CA LEU A 50 -6.24 -1.99 -2.23
C LEU A 50 -4.77 -1.76 -2.52
N PHE A 51 -4.08 -2.80 -2.99
CA PHE A 51 -2.70 -2.76 -3.47
C PHE A 51 -2.70 -3.00 -4.97
N LEU A 52 -2.25 -2.03 -5.76
CA LEU A 52 -2.07 -2.17 -7.21
C LEU A 52 -0.59 -2.03 -7.53
N VAL A 53 0.00 -3.06 -8.14
CA VAL A 53 1.40 -3.00 -8.53
C VAL A 53 1.55 -2.22 -9.84
N ILE A 54 2.33 -1.15 -9.80
CA ILE A 54 2.65 -0.34 -10.97
C ILE A 54 3.93 -0.87 -11.63
N SER A 55 4.92 -1.24 -10.83
CA SER A 55 6.14 -1.89 -11.34
C SER A 55 6.74 -2.79 -10.27
N GLY A 56 7.49 -3.79 -10.68
CA GLY A 56 8.09 -4.76 -9.78
C GLY A 56 7.14 -5.89 -9.41
N ASP A 57 7.41 -6.53 -8.30
CA ASP A 57 6.64 -7.69 -7.82
C ASP A 57 6.36 -7.56 -6.33
N LEU A 58 5.12 -7.87 -5.96
CA LEU A 58 4.66 -7.79 -4.59
C LEU A 58 3.98 -9.10 -4.19
N ARG A 59 4.32 -9.61 -3.03
CA ARG A 59 3.61 -10.74 -2.43
C ARG A 59 2.85 -10.22 -1.21
N ILE A 60 1.57 -10.54 -1.12
CA ILE A 60 0.77 -10.27 0.07
C ILE A 60 0.61 -11.59 0.81
N ASP A 61 1.25 -11.72 1.96
CA ASP A 61 1.09 -12.90 2.80
C ASP A 61 -0.19 -12.77 3.63
N LEU A 62 -0.99 -13.81 3.61
CA LEU A 62 -2.20 -13.96 4.43
C LEU A 62 -1.97 -15.15 5.37
N PRO A 63 -2.80 -15.31 6.43
CA PRO A 63 -2.58 -16.41 7.38
C PRO A 63 -2.60 -17.81 6.75
N ASP A 64 -3.39 -18.00 5.68
CA ASP A 64 -3.56 -19.31 5.06
C ASP A 64 -2.93 -19.44 3.68
N ARG A 65 -2.43 -18.36 3.09
CA ARG A 65 -1.88 -18.36 1.73
C ARG A 65 -1.13 -17.07 1.44
N SER A 66 -0.47 -17.03 0.29
CA SER A 66 0.16 -15.82 -0.23
C SER A 66 -0.44 -15.49 -1.59
N ILE A 67 -0.56 -14.20 -1.89
CA ILE A 67 -1.03 -13.69 -3.17
C ILE A 67 0.15 -13.01 -3.85
N GLN A 68 0.51 -13.46 -5.04
CA GLN A 68 1.57 -12.83 -5.83
C GLN A 68 0.96 -11.84 -6.81
N LEU A 69 1.48 -10.61 -6.83
CA LEU A 69 1.03 -9.54 -7.72
C LEU A 69 2.18 -9.07 -8.59
N SER A 70 1.93 -9.01 -9.89
CA SER A 70 2.84 -8.43 -10.88
C SER A 70 2.25 -7.13 -11.42
N GLU A 71 2.98 -6.45 -12.30
CA GLU A 71 2.54 -5.18 -12.88
C GLU A 71 1.13 -5.27 -13.43
N GLY A 72 0.30 -4.29 -13.08
CA GLY A 72 -1.08 -4.20 -13.54
C GLY A 72 -2.06 -5.06 -12.77
N GLU A 73 -1.61 -5.74 -11.73
CA GLU A 73 -2.46 -6.59 -10.90
C GLU A 73 -2.72 -5.93 -9.55
N PHE A 74 -3.91 -6.14 -9.01
CA PHE A 74 -4.25 -5.62 -7.70
C PHE A 74 -4.96 -6.66 -6.83
N PHE A 75 -4.93 -6.42 -5.53
CA PHE A 75 -5.62 -7.24 -4.55
C PHE A 75 -6.18 -6.31 -3.46
N VAL A 76 -7.40 -6.59 -3.03
CA VAL A 76 -8.00 -5.88 -1.92
C VAL A 76 -7.89 -6.74 -0.68
N VAL A 77 -7.19 -6.24 0.33
CA VAL A 77 -7.15 -6.87 1.65
C VAL A 77 -8.37 -6.37 2.42
N PRO A 78 -9.31 -7.27 2.77
CA PRO A 78 -10.50 -6.86 3.52
C PRO A 78 -10.13 -6.40 4.93
N ARG A 79 -10.97 -5.53 5.49
CA ARG A 79 -10.81 -5.10 6.89
C ARG A 79 -10.73 -6.30 7.82
N GLY A 80 -9.91 -6.19 8.83
CA GLY A 80 -9.73 -7.22 9.85
C GLY A 80 -8.82 -8.37 9.48
N VAL A 81 -8.36 -8.44 8.22
CA VAL A 81 -7.52 -9.54 7.76
C VAL A 81 -6.05 -9.23 8.03
N GLU A 82 -5.39 -10.09 8.80
CA GLU A 82 -3.95 -10.02 9.01
C GLU A 82 -3.22 -10.23 7.70
N HIS A 83 -2.23 -9.40 7.42
CA HIS A 83 -1.46 -9.49 6.19
C HIS A 83 -0.05 -8.92 6.35
N ARG A 84 0.82 -9.33 5.44
CA ARG A 84 2.20 -8.84 5.38
C ARG A 84 2.59 -8.61 3.92
N PRO A 85 2.75 -7.35 3.49
CA PRO A 85 3.29 -7.10 2.15
C PRO A 85 4.78 -7.37 2.11
N VAL A 86 5.23 -8.00 1.02
CA VAL A 86 6.65 -8.32 0.79
C VAL A 86 6.99 -8.00 -0.66
N ALA A 87 7.84 -7.01 -0.87
CA ALA A 87 8.35 -6.71 -2.21
C ALA A 87 9.48 -7.67 -2.57
N THR A 88 9.50 -8.17 -3.82
CA THR A 88 10.43 -9.23 -4.23
C THR A 88 11.22 -8.86 -5.49
N PRO A 89 12.31 -8.08 -5.38
CA PRO A 89 12.82 -7.44 -4.15
C PRO A 89 12.26 -6.04 -3.93
N THR A 90 11.74 -5.38 -4.97
CA THR A 90 11.19 -4.02 -4.90
C THR A 90 9.90 -3.93 -5.69
N ALA A 91 9.06 -2.96 -5.33
CA ALA A 91 7.84 -2.68 -6.06
C ALA A 91 7.46 -1.20 -5.94
N GLU A 92 6.84 -0.68 -6.98
CA GLU A 92 6.14 0.60 -6.95
C GLU A 92 4.66 0.30 -6.91
N VAL A 93 3.98 0.79 -5.89
CA VAL A 93 2.60 0.38 -5.58
C VAL A 93 1.71 1.59 -5.40
N LEU A 94 0.49 1.50 -5.92
CA LEU A 94 -0.58 2.44 -5.65
C LEU A 94 -1.49 1.81 -4.60
N LEU A 95 -1.71 2.55 -3.51
CA LEU A 95 -2.65 2.18 -2.47
C LEU A 95 -3.91 3.02 -2.62
N PHE A 96 -5.07 2.41 -2.41
CA PHE A 96 -6.33 3.11 -2.38
C PHE A 96 -7.09 2.66 -1.14
N GLU A 97 -7.37 3.61 -0.24
CA GLU A 97 -7.89 3.29 1.08
C GLU A 97 -8.47 4.51 1.76
N PRO A 98 -9.33 4.33 2.77
CA PRO A 98 -9.86 5.47 3.54
C PRO A 98 -8.74 6.28 4.17
N ALA A 99 -8.95 7.60 4.27
CA ALA A 99 -7.97 8.52 4.85
C ALA A 99 -7.63 8.20 6.31
N THR A 100 -8.46 7.41 6.98
CA THR A 100 -8.26 7.00 8.37
C THR A 100 -7.31 5.83 8.55
N THR A 101 -6.84 5.22 7.45
CA THR A 101 -6.01 4.02 7.53
C THR A 101 -4.63 4.32 8.11
N VAL A 102 -4.16 3.46 9.01
CA VAL A 102 -2.89 3.61 9.70
C VAL A 102 -1.87 2.62 9.14
N ARG A 103 -0.71 3.11 8.69
CA ARG A 103 0.33 2.33 8.02
C ARG A 103 0.67 1.01 8.72
N THR A 104 0.82 1.05 10.03
CA THR A 104 1.27 -0.09 10.81
C THR A 104 0.12 -0.94 11.34
N GLY A 105 -1.09 -0.70 10.86
CA GLY A 105 -2.28 -1.34 11.37
C GLY A 105 -2.79 -0.63 12.61
N ASP A 106 -3.76 -1.22 13.29
CA ASP A 106 -4.44 -0.62 14.45
C ASP A 106 -3.69 -0.82 15.74
N ARG A 107 -2.43 -1.06 15.67
CA ARG A 107 -1.61 -1.40 16.81
C ARG A 107 -0.68 -0.23 17.15
N GLY A 108 -0.81 0.29 18.37
CA GLY A 108 0.03 1.36 18.86
C GLY A 108 -0.19 2.69 18.16
N PRO A 109 0.59 3.70 18.51
CA PRO A 109 0.44 5.02 17.91
C PRO A 109 0.86 5.00 16.45
N ALA A 110 0.04 5.64 15.61
CA ALA A 110 0.35 5.82 14.21
C ALA A 110 1.28 7.02 14.05
N ALA A 111 2.41 6.79 13.44
CA ALA A 111 3.39 7.84 13.22
C ALA A 111 3.50 8.24 11.76
N ALA A 112 2.85 7.53 10.84
CA ALA A 112 3.04 7.74 9.41
C ALA A 112 1.80 7.30 8.63
N PRO A 113 1.69 7.72 7.36
CA PRO A 113 0.61 7.26 6.49
C PRO A 113 0.58 5.74 6.37
N ALA A 114 -0.59 5.19 6.12
CA ALA A 114 -0.79 3.74 6.04
C ALA A 114 -0.21 3.13 4.76
N VAL A 115 0.25 1.93 4.91
CA VAL A 115 0.59 1.04 3.80
C VAL A 115 -0.31 -0.18 3.86
#